data_90e4396d9c03d0b977b7536fa7d80f54
#
_entry.id   90e4396d9c03d0b977b7536fa7d80f54
#
_cell.length_a   1.000
_cell.length_b   1.000
_cell.length_c   1.000
_cell.angle_alpha   90.00
_cell.angle_beta   90.00
_cell.angle_gamma   90.00
#
_symmetry.space_group_name_H-M   'P 1'
#
loop_
_entity.id
_entity.type
_entity.pdbx_description
1 polymer ?
#
loop_
_entity_poly.entity_id
_entity_poly.type
_entity_poly.pdbx_seq_one_letter_code
_entity_poly.pdbx_strand_id
1 'polypeptide(L)'
;MGQILARIIPCIGDKQFGDEESKKITETKETKETKVTPPSPVTSETVYVAVMGSTGSGKTTFINVASGSELRVGMGLESCTNEVQTSIPFTVGGRQVLLLDTPGFDDTTMTDTDVLRIISAYLVAMNKQGARLVGVIYMQRISDFKVGGSARRDLRMFQELCGEEAYENVIVVTNMWGTVPHEDGVAREHELATKDIFYKPILERKGIMLRHDNTRESAHRILEQLVRKEPAVLRIQRELAEGIDITQTAAFRQLDRELSELALQHQKNLEQLKADMARAEQEMDEETQNELAEEKQKLEDELRKAQTQASKLASDYQAELRKIEEKLHVREV
;
A
#
# COMPACT_ATOMS: atom_id res chain seq x y z
N MET A 1 2.92 -26.95 -8.04
CA MET A 1 2.87 -25.85 -9.04
C MET A 1 1.47 -25.55 -9.59
N GLY A 2 0.51 -26.48 -9.62
CA GLY A 2 -0.81 -26.26 -10.24
C GLY A 2 -1.84 -25.43 -9.43
N GLN A 3 -1.66 -25.23 -8.15
CA GLN A 3 -2.68 -24.58 -7.29
C GLN A 3 -2.50 -23.05 -7.13
N ILE A 4 -1.34 -22.49 -7.41
CA ILE A 4 -1.09 -21.04 -7.30
C ILE A 4 -1.70 -20.27 -8.47
N LEU A 5 -1.71 -20.88 -9.68
CA LEU A 5 -2.28 -20.26 -10.88
C LEU A 5 -3.80 -20.09 -10.85
N ALA A 6 -4.51 -20.87 -10.02
CA ALA A 6 -5.98 -20.80 -9.90
C ALA A 6 -6.51 -19.57 -9.16
N ARG A 7 -5.62 -18.71 -8.58
CA ARG A 7 -6.01 -17.53 -7.83
C ARG A 7 -5.82 -16.18 -8.55
N ILE A 8 -5.36 -16.23 -9.79
CA ILE A 8 -5.31 -15.08 -10.68
C ILE A 8 -6.61 -15.09 -11.50
N ILE A 9 -7.57 -14.26 -11.17
CA ILE A 9 -8.84 -14.14 -11.90
C ILE A 9 -8.66 -13.04 -12.95
N PRO A 10 -8.58 -13.36 -14.24
CA PRO A 10 -8.58 -12.32 -15.28
C PRO A 10 -9.99 -11.73 -15.43
N CYS A 11 -10.11 -10.43 -15.39
CA CYS A 11 -11.32 -9.73 -15.81
C CYS A 11 -11.38 -9.70 -17.34
N ILE A 12 -11.96 -10.72 -17.97
CA ILE A 12 -12.29 -10.70 -19.40
C ILE A 12 -13.75 -10.30 -19.51
N GLY A 13 -13.99 -9.12 -20.01
CA GLY A 13 -15.29 -8.66 -20.45
C GLY A 13 -15.32 -8.64 -21.98
N ASP A 14 -15.76 -9.72 -22.61
CA ASP A 14 -16.05 -9.74 -24.04
C ASP A 14 -17.40 -9.08 -24.28
N LYS A 15 -17.40 -7.96 -24.99
CA LYS A 15 -18.58 -7.40 -25.64
C LYS A 15 -18.71 -8.01 -27.01
N GLN A 16 -19.68 -8.88 -27.20
CA GLN A 16 -20.22 -9.17 -28.53
C GLN A 16 -21.39 -8.24 -28.83
N PHE A 17 -21.27 -7.52 -29.93
CA PHE A 17 -22.36 -6.85 -30.62
C PHE A 17 -23.18 -7.88 -31.42
N GLY A 18 -24.50 -7.76 -31.35
CA GLY A 18 -25.41 -8.53 -32.19
C GLY A 18 -26.76 -7.79 -32.30
N ASP A 19 -27.13 -7.50 -33.53
CA ASP A 19 -28.22 -6.64 -33.99
C ASP A 19 -29.64 -7.14 -33.71
N GLU A 20 -30.52 -6.14 -33.60
CA GLU A 20 -31.92 -6.04 -33.93
C GLU A 20 -32.81 -7.28 -34.19
N GLU A 21 -33.94 -7.32 -33.51
CA GLU A 21 -35.25 -7.36 -34.21
C GLU A 21 -36.42 -7.03 -33.26
N SER A 22 -37.23 -6.09 -33.72
CA SER A 22 -38.49 -5.66 -33.13
C SER A 22 -39.59 -6.72 -33.24
N LYS A 23 -40.34 -7.00 -32.16
CA LYS A 23 -41.74 -7.44 -32.22
C LYS A 23 -42.55 -6.94 -31.05
N LYS A 24 -43.55 -6.10 -31.37
CA LYS A 24 -44.71 -5.75 -30.53
C LYS A 24 -45.54 -6.98 -30.23
N ILE A 25 -46.00 -7.19 -29.02
CA ILE A 25 -47.30 -7.81 -28.69
C ILE A 25 -47.74 -7.35 -27.29
N THR A 26 -48.82 -6.64 -27.25
CA THR A 26 -49.99 -6.45 -26.40
C THR A 26 -50.03 -6.91 -24.95
N GLU A 27 -50.55 -5.99 -24.12
CA GLU A 27 -50.93 -6.04 -22.71
C GLU A 27 -51.80 -7.23 -22.31
N THR A 28 -51.49 -7.73 -21.09
CA THR A 28 -52.55 -8.14 -20.13
C THR A 28 -52.06 -7.89 -18.70
N LYS A 29 -52.82 -7.06 -17.97
CA LYS A 29 -52.68 -6.74 -16.58
C LYS A 29 -53.07 -7.96 -15.72
N GLU A 30 -52.17 -8.44 -14.88
CA GLU A 30 -52.53 -9.09 -13.62
C GLU A 30 -51.60 -8.57 -12.50
N THR A 31 -52.19 -7.74 -11.64
CA THR A 31 -51.63 -7.23 -10.41
C THR A 31 -51.52 -8.38 -9.38
N LYS A 32 -50.35 -8.95 -9.18
CA LYS A 32 -50.04 -9.67 -7.98
C LYS A 32 -49.24 -8.76 -7.04
N GLU A 33 -49.89 -8.31 -5.98
CA GLU A 33 -49.23 -7.67 -4.85
C GLU A 33 -48.22 -8.64 -4.24
N THR A 34 -46.95 -8.45 -4.56
CA THR A 34 -45.84 -9.09 -3.84
C THR A 34 -45.61 -8.27 -2.58
N LYS A 35 -45.97 -8.81 -1.43
CA LYS A 35 -45.60 -8.31 -0.10
C LYS A 35 -44.06 -8.19 -0.09
N VAL A 36 -43.55 -6.99 -0.29
CA VAL A 36 -42.15 -6.66 -0.01
C VAL A 36 -42.00 -6.65 1.51
N THR A 37 -41.41 -7.70 2.04
CA THR A 37 -40.95 -7.71 3.42
C THR A 37 -39.86 -6.64 3.51
N PRO A 38 -39.96 -5.63 4.40
CA PRO A 38 -38.89 -4.66 4.55
C PRO A 38 -37.61 -5.42 4.96
N PRO A 39 -36.45 -5.07 4.38
CA PRO A 39 -35.19 -5.66 4.82
C PRO A 39 -35.05 -5.34 6.31
N SER A 40 -34.73 -6.37 7.11
CA SER A 40 -34.36 -6.21 8.51
C SER A 40 -33.29 -5.12 8.62
N PRO A 41 -33.32 -4.26 9.66
CA PRO A 41 -32.29 -3.25 9.84
C PRO A 41 -30.96 -3.99 10.01
N VAL A 42 -30.16 -4.03 8.96
CA VAL A 42 -28.76 -4.40 9.04
C VAL A 42 -28.10 -3.25 9.81
N THR A 43 -27.85 -3.46 11.08
CA THR A 43 -26.91 -2.62 11.83
C THR A 43 -25.57 -2.82 11.14
N SER A 44 -25.29 -1.99 10.17
CA SER A 44 -24.08 -2.09 9.35
C SER A 44 -22.92 -1.61 10.19
N GLU A 45 -22.30 -2.55 10.91
CA GLU A 45 -21.03 -2.29 11.57
C GLU A 45 -20.02 -1.85 10.52
N THR A 46 -19.53 -0.62 10.67
CA THR A 46 -18.54 -0.03 9.74
C THR A 46 -17.25 -0.82 9.78
N VAL A 47 -16.75 -1.20 8.61
CA VAL A 47 -15.48 -1.91 8.46
C VAL A 47 -14.45 -1.02 7.78
N TYR A 48 -13.20 -1.23 8.14
CA TYR A 48 -12.08 -0.46 7.62
C TYR A 48 -11.21 -1.33 6.73
N VAL A 49 -10.71 -0.74 5.63
CA VAL A 49 -9.71 -1.34 4.74
C VAL A 49 -8.57 -0.35 4.57
N ALA A 50 -7.36 -0.75 4.90
CA ALA A 50 -6.18 0.07 4.68
C ALA A 50 -5.67 -0.09 3.23
N VAL A 51 -5.31 1.02 2.59
CA VAL A 51 -4.74 1.02 1.23
C VAL A 51 -3.29 1.48 1.34
N MET A 52 -2.36 0.58 1.06
CA MET A 52 -0.92 0.75 1.21
C MET A 52 -0.19 0.55 -0.14
N GLY A 53 1.08 0.89 -0.19
CA GLY A 53 1.94 0.75 -1.38
C GLY A 53 2.83 1.96 -1.58
N SER A 54 3.74 1.88 -2.53
CA SER A 54 4.71 2.94 -2.82
C SER A 54 4.04 4.25 -3.24
N THR A 55 4.74 5.36 -3.10
CA THR A 55 4.29 6.67 -3.58
C THR A 55 4.01 6.62 -5.09
N GLY A 56 2.92 7.24 -5.53
CA GLY A 56 2.50 7.21 -6.94
C GLY A 56 1.87 5.88 -7.39
N SER A 57 1.65 4.89 -6.50
CA SER A 57 0.99 3.61 -6.88
C SER A 57 -0.52 3.71 -7.14
N GLY A 58 -1.13 4.89 -6.95
CA GLY A 58 -2.54 5.12 -7.21
C GLY A 58 -3.48 4.85 -6.04
N LYS A 59 -3.00 4.82 -4.78
CA LYS A 59 -3.80 4.59 -3.56
C LYS A 59 -4.98 5.56 -3.46
N THR A 60 -4.68 6.86 -3.40
CA THR A 60 -5.69 7.92 -3.29
C THR A 60 -6.68 7.89 -4.45
N THR A 61 -6.20 7.64 -5.68
CA THR A 61 -7.07 7.49 -6.86
C THR A 61 -8.03 6.32 -6.71
N PHE A 62 -7.53 5.15 -6.29
CA PHE A 62 -8.36 3.98 -6.01
C PHE A 62 -9.44 4.30 -4.97
N ILE A 63 -9.07 4.98 -3.88
CA ILE A 63 -9.99 5.37 -2.82
C ILE A 63 -11.07 6.31 -3.33
N ASN A 64 -10.69 7.35 -4.08
CA ASN A 64 -11.64 8.30 -4.65
C ASN A 64 -12.61 7.62 -5.63
N VAL A 65 -12.10 6.75 -6.50
CA VAL A 65 -12.92 5.98 -7.45
C VAL A 65 -13.90 5.05 -6.73
N ALA A 66 -13.43 4.36 -5.68
CA ALA A 66 -14.25 3.41 -4.93
C ALA A 66 -15.36 4.08 -4.12
N SER A 67 -15.03 5.15 -3.41
CA SER A 67 -15.90 5.78 -2.41
C SER A 67 -16.67 6.99 -2.92
N GLY A 68 -16.19 7.64 -3.99
CA GLY A 68 -16.65 8.95 -4.41
C GLY A 68 -16.09 10.09 -3.55
N SER A 69 -15.01 9.85 -2.79
CA SER A 69 -14.29 10.90 -2.06
C SER A 69 -13.52 11.80 -3.02
N GLU A 70 -13.15 12.97 -2.51
CA GLU A 70 -12.31 13.96 -3.20
C GLU A 70 -11.01 14.17 -2.42
N LEU A 71 -10.35 13.10 -1.98
CA LEU A 71 -9.05 13.19 -1.35
C LEU A 71 -8.04 13.76 -2.34
N ARG A 72 -7.13 14.59 -1.85
CA ARG A 72 -6.14 15.25 -2.69
C ARG A 72 -5.19 14.23 -3.32
N VAL A 73 -5.22 14.13 -4.65
CA VAL A 73 -4.29 13.33 -5.44
C VAL A 73 -3.10 14.19 -5.84
N GLY A 74 -1.87 13.72 -5.61
CA GLY A 74 -0.66 14.38 -6.11
C GLY A 74 -0.61 14.36 -7.63
N MET A 75 -0.56 15.54 -8.25
CA MET A 75 -0.44 15.71 -9.71
C MET A 75 1.02 15.93 -10.14
N GLY A 76 1.94 16.06 -9.19
CA GLY A 76 3.37 16.30 -9.41
C GLY A 76 4.25 15.13 -8.98
N LEU A 77 5.57 15.37 -9.00
CA LEU A 77 6.58 14.42 -8.53
C LEU A 77 6.67 14.35 -6.99
N GLU A 78 6.02 15.26 -6.29
CA GLU A 78 6.00 15.30 -4.83
C GLU A 78 4.80 14.54 -4.27
N SER A 79 5.01 13.83 -3.17
CA SER A 79 3.93 13.15 -2.43
C SER A 79 2.98 14.17 -1.79
N CYS A 80 1.69 13.80 -1.72
CA CYS A 80 0.66 14.66 -1.15
C CYS A 80 0.09 14.15 0.16
N THR A 81 0.33 12.90 0.54
CA THR A 81 -0.27 12.27 1.71
C THR A 81 0.74 12.16 2.83
N ASN A 82 0.72 13.13 3.75
CA ASN A 82 1.64 13.21 4.90
C ASN A 82 1.02 12.67 6.20
N GLU A 83 -0.24 12.26 6.17
CA GLU A 83 -0.97 11.66 7.30
C GLU A 83 -1.97 10.64 6.75
N VAL A 84 -2.45 9.72 7.60
CA VAL A 84 -3.52 8.81 7.19
C VAL A 84 -4.83 9.59 7.07
N GLN A 85 -5.47 9.48 5.91
CA GLN A 85 -6.77 10.08 5.62
C GLN A 85 -7.83 9.00 5.47
N THR A 86 -9.09 9.34 5.71
CA THR A 86 -10.21 8.41 5.56
C THR A 86 -11.11 8.86 4.42
N SER A 87 -11.61 7.89 3.63
CA SER A 87 -12.67 8.15 2.67
C SER A 87 -13.96 8.62 3.37
N ILE A 88 -14.92 9.16 2.60
CA ILE A 88 -16.31 9.19 3.06
C ILE A 88 -16.83 7.76 3.22
N PRO A 89 -17.78 7.51 4.15
CA PRO A 89 -18.41 6.20 4.27
C PRO A 89 -19.21 5.84 3.02
N PHE A 90 -19.09 4.61 2.54
CA PHE A 90 -19.86 4.11 1.40
C PHE A 90 -20.21 2.64 1.58
N THR A 91 -21.11 2.10 0.75
CA THR A 91 -21.61 0.74 0.92
C THR A 91 -21.04 -0.20 -0.12
N VAL A 92 -20.50 -1.34 0.31
CA VAL A 92 -20.05 -2.46 -0.53
C VAL A 92 -20.56 -3.76 0.08
N GLY A 93 -21.21 -4.59 -0.72
CA GLY A 93 -21.71 -5.89 -0.26
C GLY A 93 -22.70 -5.81 0.93
N GLY A 94 -23.38 -4.68 1.08
CA GLY A 94 -24.33 -4.43 2.19
C GLY A 94 -23.69 -3.97 3.49
N ARG A 95 -22.37 -3.75 3.55
CA ARG A 95 -21.66 -3.22 4.73
C ARG A 95 -21.16 -1.80 4.47
N GLN A 96 -21.12 -0.99 5.52
CA GLN A 96 -20.45 0.31 5.46
C GLN A 96 -18.94 0.13 5.48
N VAL A 97 -18.26 0.79 4.56
CA VAL A 97 -16.81 0.71 4.38
C VAL A 97 -16.20 2.09 4.50
N LEU A 98 -15.09 2.17 5.21
CA LEU A 98 -14.17 3.30 5.22
C LEU A 98 -12.79 2.83 4.73
N LEU A 99 -12.26 3.53 3.74
CA LEU A 99 -10.91 3.28 3.24
C LEU A 99 -9.93 4.23 3.92
N LEU A 100 -8.79 3.68 4.32
CA LEU A 100 -7.70 4.44 4.90
C LEU A 100 -6.65 4.70 3.82
N ASP A 101 -6.47 5.96 3.44
CA ASP A 101 -5.39 6.40 2.57
C ASP A 101 -4.13 6.59 3.40
N THR A 102 -3.10 5.80 3.15
CA THR A 102 -1.85 5.87 3.90
C THR A 102 -0.77 6.62 3.11
N PRO A 103 0.18 7.27 3.81
CA PRO A 103 1.40 7.73 3.17
C PRO A 103 2.05 6.60 2.37
N GLY A 104 2.67 6.93 1.25
CA GLY A 104 3.40 5.96 0.43
C GLY A 104 4.80 5.71 0.97
N PHE A 105 5.26 4.49 0.83
CA PHE A 105 6.68 4.19 0.97
C PHE A 105 7.45 4.72 -0.24
N ASP A 106 8.77 4.85 -0.12
CA ASP A 106 9.63 5.44 -1.17
C ASP A 106 9.19 6.88 -1.53
N ASP A 107 8.91 7.67 -0.50
CA ASP A 107 8.42 9.04 -0.62
C ASP A 107 9.60 10.02 -0.77
N THR A 108 9.42 11.06 -1.57
CA THR A 108 10.46 12.09 -1.78
C THR A 108 10.57 13.07 -0.61
N THR A 109 9.53 13.18 0.21
CA THR A 109 9.42 14.18 1.30
C THR A 109 9.44 13.56 2.69
N MET A 110 9.09 12.28 2.79
CA MET A 110 9.03 11.54 4.06
C MET A 110 9.96 10.32 4.02
N THR A 111 10.55 10.00 5.16
CA THR A 111 11.34 8.77 5.29
C THR A 111 10.43 7.55 5.49
N ASP A 112 10.90 6.36 5.12
CA ASP A 112 10.16 5.11 5.38
C ASP A 112 9.92 4.90 6.88
N THR A 113 10.81 5.42 7.73
CA THR A 113 10.66 5.45 9.18
C THR A 113 9.47 6.31 9.62
N ASP A 114 9.29 7.49 9.00
CA ASP A 114 8.14 8.36 9.28
C ASP A 114 6.83 7.72 8.81
N VAL A 115 6.84 7.09 7.63
CA VAL A 115 5.69 6.36 7.09
C VAL A 115 5.30 5.22 8.02
N LEU A 116 6.26 4.39 8.46
CA LEU A 116 6.02 3.30 9.41
C LEU A 116 5.44 3.84 10.73
N ARG A 117 5.98 4.94 11.26
CA ARG A 117 5.53 5.60 12.48
C ARG A 117 4.05 6.02 12.39
N ILE A 118 3.70 6.72 11.32
CA ILE A 118 2.35 7.25 11.11
C ILE A 118 1.33 6.12 10.93
N ILE A 119 1.63 5.15 10.08
CA ILE A 119 0.74 4.01 9.83
C ILE A 119 0.55 3.20 11.13
N SER A 120 1.63 2.88 11.84
CA SER A 120 1.57 2.11 13.08
C SER A 120 0.76 2.81 14.17
N ALA A 121 1.00 4.11 14.38
CA ALA A 121 0.27 4.91 15.36
C ALA A 121 -1.24 4.96 15.04
N TYR A 122 -1.59 5.14 13.77
CA TYR A 122 -2.99 5.16 13.34
C TYR A 122 -3.68 3.81 13.54
N LEU A 123 -3.06 2.71 13.13
CA LEU A 123 -3.60 1.36 13.28
C LEU A 123 -3.81 0.97 14.76
N VAL A 124 -2.88 1.37 15.63
CA VAL A 124 -3.00 1.14 17.08
C VAL A 124 -4.13 1.97 17.69
N ALA A 125 -4.21 3.26 17.35
CA ALA A 125 -5.27 4.15 17.84
C ALA A 125 -6.67 3.65 17.43
N MET A 126 -6.82 3.24 16.16
CA MET A 126 -8.04 2.62 15.67
C MET A 126 -8.43 1.35 16.44
N ASN A 127 -7.47 0.46 16.67
CA ASN A 127 -7.72 -0.79 17.38
C ASN A 127 -8.17 -0.54 18.82
N LYS A 128 -7.57 0.44 19.50
CA LYS A 128 -8.00 0.87 20.85
C LYS A 128 -9.45 1.38 20.90
N GLN A 129 -9.93 1.98 19.81
CA GLN A 129 -11.31 2.44 19.67
C GLN A 129 -12.29 1.35 19.20
N GLY A 130 -11.81 0.12 19.04
CA GLY A 130 -12.64 -1.00 18.58
C GLY A 130 -12.95 -0.97 17.07
N ALA A 131 -12.25 -0.14 16.29
CA ALA A 131 -12.43 -0.12 14.85
C ALA A 131 -11.94 -1.43 14.21
N ARG A 132 -12.76 -2.00 13.30
CA ARG A 132 -12.56 -3.35 12.75
C ARG A 132 -11.88 -3.28 11.38
N LEU A 133 -10.58 -3.52 11.34
CA LEU A 133 -9.83 -3.65 10.10
C LEU A 133 -10.11 -5.03 9.49
N VAL A 134 -10.82 -5.08 8.36
CA VAL A 134 -11.14 -6.35 7.68
C VAL A 134 -10.09 -6.76 6.65
N GLY A 135 -9.17 -5.88 6.30
CA GLY A 135 -8.07 -6.22 5.42
C GLY A 135 -7.24 -5.04 4.95
N VAL A 136 -6.23 -5.39 4.18
CA VAL A 136 -5.28 -4.45 3.58
C VAL A 136 -5.21 -4.67 2.08
N ILE A 137 -5.26 -3.59 1.33
CA ILE A 137 -4.96 -3.56 -0.10
C ILE A 137 -3.55 -3.02 -0.27
N TYR A 138 -2.70 -3.77 -0.99
CA TYR A 138 -1.40 -3.30 -1.42
C TYR A 138 -1.42 -2.97 -2.91
N MET A 139 -1.24 -1.68 -3.25
CA MET A 139 -1.29 -1.18 -4.62
C MET A 139 0.07 -1.35 -5.31
N GLN A 140 0.10 -2.06 -6.44
CA GLN A 140 1.29 -2.30 -7.26
C GLN A 140 1.06 -1.80 -8.69
N ARG A 141 1.93 -0.92 -9.17
CA ARG A 141 1.92 -0.51 -10.58
C ARG A 141 2.45 -1.65 -11.46
N ILE A 142 1.68 -2.09 -12.43
CA ILE A 142 2.16 -3.06 -13.42
C ILE A 142 3.09 -2.40 -14.46
N SER A 143 3.06 -1.07 -14.53
CA SER A 143 3.94 -0.28 -15.39
C SER A 143 5.39 -0.29 -14.95
N ASP A 144 5.70 -0.63 -13.70
CA ASP A 144 7.07 -0.63 -13.21
C ASP A 144 7.90 -1.68 -13.96
N PHE A 145 8.86 -1.21 -14.72
CA PHE A 145 9.73 -2.08 -15.54
C PHE A 145 10.65 -2.95 -14.69
N LYS A 146 11.08 -2.42 -13.54
CA LYS A 146 11.89 -3.14 -12.54
C LYS A 146 11.39 -2.80 -11.15
N VAL A 147 11.23 -3.82 -10.33
CA VAL A 147 11.05 -3.62 -8.89
C VAL A 147 12.44 -3.37 -8.30
N GLY A 148 12.75 -2.10 -8.08
CA GLY A 148 14.05 -1.64 -7.55
C GLY A 148 14.32 -2.12 -6.13
N GLY A 149 15.48 -1.74 -5.60
CA GLY A 149 15.87 -2.06 -4.21
C GLY A 149 14.89 -1.45 -3.19
N SER A 150 14.50 -0.18 -3.38
CA SER A 150 13.52 0.51 -2.52
C SER A 150 12.17 -0.20 -2.51
N ALA A 151 11.58 -0.48 -3.68
CA ALA A 151 10.28 -1.15 -3.76
C ALA A 151 10.28 -2.57 -3.17
N ARG A 152 11.40 -3.30 -3.23
CA ARG A 152 11.55 -4.59 -2.53
C ARG A 152 11.66 -4.43 -1.02
N ARG A 153 12.33 -3.37 -0.56
CA ARG A 153 12.41 -2.99 0.84
C ARG A 153 11.02 -2.70 1.40
N ASP A 154 10.26 -1.85 0.71
CA ASP A 154 8.89 -1.48 1.07
C ASP A 154 7.98 -2.71 1.19
N LEU A 155 8.10 -3.65 0.25
CA LEU A 155 7.34 -4.88 0.28
C LEU A 155 7.70 -5.76 1.48
N ARG A 156 8.99 -5.91 1.81
CA ARG A 156 9.41 -6.67 2.99
C ARG A 156 8.93 -6.03 4.28
N MET A 157 9.06 -4.70 4.40
CA MET A 157 8.52 -3.96 5.55
C MET A 157 7.00 -4.12 5.66
N PHE A 158 6.27 -4.03 4.56
CA PHE A 158 4.83 -4.30 4.51
C PHE A 158 4.48 -5.71 4.97
N GLN A 159 5.24 -6.72 4.53
CA GLN A 159 5.05 -8.11 4.93
C GLN A 159 5.22 -8.29 6.44
N GLU A 160 6.25 -7.67 7.02
CA GLU A 160 6.50 -7.71 8.46
C GLU A 160 5.46 -6.89 9.26
N LEU A 161 4.98 -5.77 8.71
CA LEU A 161 3.91 -4.98 9.31
C LEU A 161 2.60 -5.78 9.40
N CYS A 162 2.23 -6.49 8.34
CA CYS A 162 1.03 -7.31 8.32
C CYS A 162 1.18 -8.57 9.18
N GLY A 163 2.31 -9.27 9.06
CA GLY A 163 2.52 -10.61 9.58
C GLY A 163 1.78 -11.68 8.77
N GLU A 164 2.32 -12.89 8.77
CA GLU A 164 1.82 -14.01 7.96
C GLU A 164 0.37 -14.40 8.27
N GLU A 165 -0.04 -14.23 9.52
CA GLU A 165 -1.40 -14.55 9.99
C GLU A 165 -2.48 -13.64 9.37
N ALA A 166 -2.09 -12.43 8.97
CA ALA A 166 -3.00 -11.49 8.32
C ALA A 166 -3.01 -11.60 6.78
N TYR A 167 -2.16 -12.45 6.17
CA TYR A 167 -2.05 -12.52 4.70
C TYR A 167 -3.35 -12.96 4.01
N GLU A 168 -4.17 -13.75 4.66
CA GLU A 168 -5.50 -14.08 4.14
C GLU A 168 -6.37 -12.82 3.92
N ASN A 169 -6.17 -11.76 4.72
CA ASN A 169 -6.84 -10.47 4.62
C ASN A 169 -6.10 -9.44 3.74
N VAL A 170 -5.08 -9.88 2.99
CA VAL A 170 -4.32 -9.03 2.07
C VAL A 170 -4.77 -9.25 0.64
N ILE A 171 -5.02 -8.15 -0.06
CA ILE A 171 -5.20 -8.15 -1.51
C ILE A 171 -4.09 -7.31 -2.14
N VAL A 172 -3.34 -7.93 -3.04
CA VAL A 172 -2.42 -7.22 -3.93
C VAL A 172 -3.21 -6.76 -5.15
N VAL A 173 -3.24 -5.45 -5.38
CA VAL A 173 -3.97 -4.88 -6.52
C VAL A 173 -2.97 -4.37 -7.55
N THR A 174 -2.96 -4.99 -8.74
CA THR A 174 -2.20 -4.50 -9.87
C THR A 174 -3.02 -3.48 -10.65
N ASN A 175 -2.43 -2.33 -10.95
CA ASN A 175 -3.09 -1.24 -11.66
C ASN A 175 -2.22 -0.68 -12.80
N MET A 176 -2.70 0.41 -13.46
CA MET A 176 -2.02 1.05 -14.61
C MET A 176 -1.84 0.12 -15.81
N TRP A 177 -2.76 -0.81 -16.01
CA TRP A 177 -2.73 -1.77 -17.13
C TRP A 177 -2.80 -1.13 -18.51
N GLY A 178 -3.41 0.06 -18.63
CA GLY A 178 -3.49 0.80 -19.89
C GLY A 178 -2.18 1.49 -20.32
N THR A 179 -1.14 1.45 -19.48
CA THR A 179 0.15 2.12 -19.77
C THR A 179 1.24 1.18 -20.27
N VAL A 180 0.93 -0.13 -20.38
CA VAL A 180 1.87 -1.16 -20.85
C VAL A 180 1.22 -2.08 -21.87
N PRO A 181 1.98 -2.69 -22.78
CA PRO A 181 1.48 -3.78 -23.61
C PRO A 181 0.92 -4.90 -22.74
N HIS A 182 -0.21 -5.45 -23.13
CA HIS A 182 -0.90 -6.48 -22.33
C HIS A 182 -0.04 -7.68 -21.99
N GLU A 183 0.73 -8.18 -22.98
CA GLU A 183 1.64 -9.32 -22.80
C GLU A 183 2.72 -9.05 -21.76
N ASP A 184 3.31 -7.85 -21.79
CA ASP A 184 4.30 -7.44 -20.80
C ASP A 184 3.69 -7.35 -19.39
N GLY A 185 2.50 -6.79 -19.29
CA GLY A 185 1.77 -6.72 -18.03
C GLY A 185 1.49 -8.11 -17.45
N VAL A 186 1.03 -9.04 -18.28
CA VAL A 186 0.77 -10.44 -17.88
C VAL A 186 2.06 -11.13 -17.43
N ALA A 187 3.17 -10.94 -18.16
CA ALA A 187 4.46 -11.52 -17.79
C ALA A 187 4.95 -10.97 -16.43
N ARG A 188 4.84 -9.66 -16.21
CA ARG A 188 5.20 -9.02 -14.92
C ARG A 188 4.31 -9.51 -13.78
N GLU A 189 2.99 -9.57 -13.98
CA GLU A 189 2.07 -10.09 -12.98
C GLU A 189 2.39 -11.53 -12.59
N HIS A 190 2.72 -12.37 -13.57
CA HIS A 190 3.16 -13.74 -13.31
C HIS A 190 4.45 -13.77 -12.48
N GLU A 191 5.42 -12.91 -12.79
CA GLU A 191 6.66 -12.80 -12.02
C GLU A 191 6.39 -12.35 -10.58
N LEU A 192 5.56 -11.33 -10.39
CA LEU A 192 5.14 -10.83 -9.09
C LEU A 192 4.44 -11.92 -8.25
N ALA A 193 3.64 -12.77 -8.88
CA ALA A 193 2.89 -13.81 -8.21
C ALA A 193 3.72 -15.05 -7.85
N THR A 194 4.81 -15.34 -8.56
CA THR A 194 5.52 -16.63 -8.49
C THR A 194 6.88 -16.58 -7.79
N LYS A 195 7.50 -15.40 -7.66
CA LYS A 195 8.80 -15.28 -7.01
C LYS A 195 8.66 -15.00 -5.51
N ASP A 196 9.48 -15.67 -4.70
CA ASP A 196 9.51 -15.52 -3.24
C ASP A 196 9.87 -14.10 -2.79
N ILE A 197 10.65 -13.39 -3.59
CA ILE A 197 11.04 -12.00 -3.32
C ILE A 197 9.90 -11.00 -3.53
N PHE A 198 8.74 -11.43 -4.03
CA PHE A 198 7.57 -10.62 -4.29
C PHE A 198 6.35 -11.11 -3.48
N TYR A 199 5.21 -11.30 -4.13
CA TYR A 199 3.94 -11.57 -3.44
C TYR A 199 3.63 -13.06 -3.26
N LYS A 200 4.47 -13.97 -3.76
CA LYS A 200 4.25 -15.42 -3.61
C LYS A 200 3.99 -15.82 -2.16
N PRO A 201 4.74 -15.35 -1.13
CA PRO A 201 4.49 -15.71 0.27
C PRO A 201 3.09 -15.32 0.75
N ILE A 202 2.56 -14.17 0.29
CA ILE A 202 1.21 -13.71 0.60
C ILE A 202 0.18 -14.61 -0.08
N LEU A 203 0.39 -14.92 -1.37
CA LEU A 203 -0.55 -15.72 -2.16
C LEU A 203 -0.63 -17.18 -1.68
N GLU A 204 0.48 -17.76 -1.24
CA GLU A 204 0.51 -19.11 -0.64
C GLU A 204 -0.29 -19.20 0.66
N ARG A 205 -0.43 -18.09 1.38
CA ARG A 205 -1.21 -17.98 2.62
C ARG A 205 -2.60 -17.38 2.43
N LYS A 206 -3.24 -17.69 1.28
CA LYS A 206 -4.61 -17.30 0.94
C LYS A 206 -4.82 -15.79 0.65
N GLY A 207 -3.78 -14.97 0.62
CA GLY A 207 -3.86 -13.65 0.00
C GLY A 207 -4.20 -13.78 -1.47
N ILE A 208 -4.73 -12.76 -2.08
CA ILE A 208 -5.14 -12.78 -3.49
C ILE A 208 -4.52 -11.61 -4.26
N MET A 209 -4.33 -11.80 -5.56
CA MET A 209 -3.90 -10.75 -6.48
C MET A 209 -5.02 -10.47 -7.47
N LEU A 210 -5.39 -9.19 -7.62
CA LEU A 210 -6.48 -8.75 -8.50
C LEU A 210 -6.05 -7.54 -9.33
N ARG A 211 -6.62 -7.44 -10.53
CA ARG A 211 -6.40 -6.30 -11.43
C ARG A 211 -7.44 -5.22 -11.18
N HIS A 212 -6.98 -3.96 -11.19
CA HIS A 212 -7.82 -2.77 -11.15
C HIS A 212 -7.71 -2.01 -12.48
N ASP A 213 -8.85 -1.68 -13.07
CA ASP A 213 -8.96 -0.99 -14.35
C ASP A 213 -9.36 0.49 -14.22
N ASN A 214 -9.23 1.04 -13.02
CA ASN A 214 -9.58 2.40 -12.65
C ASN A 214 -11.10 2.72 -12.79
N THR A 215 -11.94 1.70 -12.69
CA THR A 215 -13.41 1.86 -12.62
C THR A 215 -13.92 1.60 -11.20
N ARG A 216 -15.09 2.18 -10.88
CA ARG A 216 -15.75 1.94 -9.59
C ARG A 216 -16.16 0.48 -9.45
N GLU A 217 -16.59 -0.13 -10.53
CA GLU A 217 -16.99 -1.53 -10.58
C GLU A 217 -15.84 -2.46 -10.21
N SER A 218 -14.63 -2.22 -10.75
CA SER A 218 -13.48 -3.05 -10.40
C SER A 218 -13.03 -2.81 -8.95
N ALA A 219 -13.08 -1.56 -8.47
CA ALA A 219 -12.77 -1.26 -7.07
C ALA A 219 -13.74 -1.97 -6.11
N HIS A 220 -15.04 -1.93 -6.40
CA HIS A 220 -16.05 -2.61 -5.58
C HIS A 220 -15.90 -4.12 -5.60
N ARG A 221 -15.62 -4.76 -6.75
CA ARG A 221 -15.32 -6.20 -6.85
C ARG A 221 -14.13 -6.60 -5.97
N ILE A 222 -13.09 -5.77 -5.93
CA ILE A 222 -11.91 -5.98 -5.08
C ILE A 222 -12.32 -5.91 -3.61
N LEU A 223 -13.05 -4.87 -3.22
CA LEU A 223 -13.49 -4.67 -1.84
C LEU A 223 -14.44 -5.76 -1.35
N GLU A 224 -15.30 -6.31 -2.21
CA GLU A 224 -16.21 -7.43 -1.88
C GLU A 224 -15.48 -8.67 -1.38
N GLN A 225 -14.20 -8.87 -1.78
CA GLN A 225 -13.37 -9.97 -1.29
C GLN A 225 -12.94 -9.78 0.17
N LEU A 226 -12.97 -8.54 0.69
CA LEU A 226 -12.56 -8.21 2.06
C LEU A 226 -13.73 -7.98 3.00
N VAL A 227 -14.78 -7.30 2.55
CA VAL A 227 -15.85 -6.81 3.45
C VAL A 227 -16.59 -7.92 4.17
N ARG A 228 -16.55 -9.17 3.68
CA ARG A 228 -17.17 -10.34 4.30
C ARG A 228 -16.24 -11.13 5.22
N LYS A 229 -14.96 -10.77 5.25
CA LYS A 229 -13.97 -11.46 6.08
C LYS A 229 -14.10 -11.03 7.54
N GLU A 230 -13.63 -11.90 8.42
CA GLU A 230 -13.44 -11.53 9.82
C GLU A 230 -12.33 -10.47 9.94
N PRO A 231 -12.46 -9.55 10.90
CA PRO A 231 -11.43 -8.55 11.14
C PRO A 231 -10.07 -9.19 11.41
N ALA A 232 -9.03 -8.61 10.85
CA ALA A 232 -7.66 -9.02 11.09
C ALA A 232 -6.95 -8.02 12.01
N VAL A 233 -6.14 -8.54 12.92
CA VAL A 233 -5.20 -7.76 13.71
C VAL A 233 -3.82 -7.96 13.09
N LEU A 234 -3.24 -6.90 12.59
CA LEU A 234 -1.91 -6.94 11.97
C LEU A 234 -0.84 -7.18 13.04
N ARG A 235 0.29 -7.76 12.62
CA ARG A 235 1.42 -8.05 13.51
C ARG A 235 1.87 -6.81 14.28
N ILE A 236 2.02 -5.67 13.59
CA ILE A 236 2.41 -4.41 14.22
C ILE A 236 1.44 -3.98 15.32
N GLN A 237 0.12 -4.20 15.14
CA GLN A 237 -0.88 -3.86 16.15
C GLN A 237 -0.75 -4.77 17.39
N ARG A 238 -0.49 -6.07 17.19
CA ARG A 238 -0.26 -7.02 18.31
C ARG A 238 0.99 -6.67 19.09
N GLU A 239 2.13 -6.52 18.40
CA GLU A 239 3.41 -6.21 19.02
C GLU A 239 3.33 -4.94 19.89
N LEU A 240 2.72 -3.88 19.36
CA LEU A 240 2.55 -2.62 20.08
C LEU A 240 1.49 -2.70 21.21
N ALA A 241 0.44 -3.52 21.05
CA ALA A 241 -0.54 -3.76 22.11
C ALA A 241 0.04 -4.61 23.27
N GLU A 242 0.97 -5.48 22.99
CA GLU A 242 1.75 -6.26 23.98
C GLU A 242 2.82 -5.41 24.69
N GLY A 243 2.96 -4.14 24.34
CA GLY A 243 3.92 -3.22 24.94
C GLY A 243 5.33 -3.31 24.38
N ILE A 244 5.50 -3.98 23.23
CA ILE A 244 6.78 -3.99 22.51
C ILE A 244 7.05 -2.57 22.00
N ASP A 245 8.24 -2.04 22.24
CA ASP A 245 8.63 -0.74 21.71
C ASP A 245 8.66 -0.78 20.18
N ILE A 246 8.25 0.33 19.53
CA ILE A 246 8.19 0.39 18.06
C ILE A 246 9.53 0.04 17.41
N THR A 247 10.65 0.39 18.03
CA THR A 247 12.00 0.07 17.55
C THR A 247 12.35 -1.42 17.69
N GLN A 248 11.53 -2.19 18.39
CA GLN A 248 11.69 -3.63 18.58
C GLN A 248 10.66 -4.45 17.78
N THR A 249 9.78 -3.79 17.05
CA THR A 249 8.82 -4.47 16.17
C THR A 249 9.50 -5.12 14.98
N ALA A 250 8.88 -6.15 14.40
CA ALA A 250 9.43 -6.85 13.24
C ALA A 250 9.57 -5.94 12.03
N ALA A 251 8.58 -5.07 11.79
CA ALA A 251 8.60 -4.11 10.70
C ALA A 251 9.76 -3.11 10.82
N PHE A 252 10.00 -2.58 12.03
CA PHE A 252 11.13 -1.67 12.26
C PHE A 252 12.47 -2.41 12.12
N ARG A 253 12.62 -3.59 12.72
CA ARG A 253 13.87 -4.36 12.60
C ARG A 253 14.20 -4.70 11.15
N GLN A 254 13.20 -4.92 10.31
CA GLN A 254 13.42 -5.12 8.88
C GLN A 254 13.93 -3.84 8.23
N LEU A 255 13.28 -2.69 8.51
CA LEU A 255 13.70 -1.39 8.01
C LEU A 255 15.12 -1.01 8.49
N ASP A 256 15.41 -1.16 9.78
CA ASP A 256 16.70 -0.85 10.39
C ASP A 256 17.84 -1.68 9.80
N ARG A 257 17.61 -2.98 9.56
CA ARG A 257 18.58 -3.85 8.88
C ARG A 257 18.93 -3.28 7.51
N GLU A 258 17.93 -2.89 6.73
CA GLU A 258 18.13 -2.41 5.38
C GLU A 258 18.78 -1.01 5.33
N LEU A 259 18.43 -0.14 6.29
CA LEU A 259 19.11 1.14 6.47
C LEU A 259 20.57 0.95 6.86
N SER A 260 20.87 -0.04 7.72
CA SER A 260 22.22 -0.40 8.12
C SER A 260 23.04 -0.96 6.96
N GLU A 261 22.44 -1.82 6.12
CA GLU A 261 23.08 -2.35 4.91
C GLU A 261 23.37 -1.22 3.90
N LEU A 262 22.44 -0.30 3.72
CA LEU A 262 22.59 0.87 2.87
C LEU A 262 23.72 1.79 3.38
N ALA A 263 23.71 2.08 4.68
CA ALA A 263 24.77 2.88 5.31
C ALA A 263 26.15 2.26 5.14
N LEU A 264 26.27 0.93 5.28
CA LEU A 264 27.53 0.22 5.03
C LEU A 264 27.97 0.31 3.59
N GLN A 265 27.03 0.24 2.63
CA GLN A 265 27.33 0.40 1.21
C GLN A 265 27.80 1.83 0.89
N HIS A 266 27.13 2.85 1.43
CA HIS A 266 27.57 4.24 1.27
C HIS A 266 28.95 4.49 1.86
N GLN A 267 29.26 3.88 3.03
CA GLN A 267 30.58 3.99 3.63
C GLN A 267 31.68 3.39 2.75
N LYS A 268 31.43 2.21 2.15
CA LYS A 268 32.38 1.61 1.17
C LYS A 268 32.57 2.47 -0.06
N ASN A 269 31.49 3.04 -0.58
CA ASN A 269 31.55 3.93 -1.72
C ASN A 269 32.36 5.19 -1.39
N LEU A 270 32.20 5.76 -0.18
CA LEU A 270 32.99 6.90 0.29
C LEU A 270 34.49 6.58 0.41
N GLU A 271 34.85 5.38 0.87
CA GLU A 271 36.25 4.96 0.92
C GLU A 271 36.86 4.85 -0.48
N GLN A 272 36.11 4.27 -1.44
CA GLN A 272 36.55 4.19 -2.82
C GLN A 272 36.69 5.58 -3.43
N LEU A 273 35.73 6.46 -3.23
CA LEU A 273 35.74 7.82 -3.75
C LEU A 273 36.93 8.64 -3.24
N LYS A 274 37.28 8.48 -1.94
CA LYS A 274 38.47 9.10 -1.34
C LYS A 274 39.75 8.61 -2.02
N ALA A 275 39.83 7.32 -2.36
CA ALA A 275 40.98 6.78 -3.08
C ALA A 275 41.09 7.33 -4.53
N ASP A 276 39.94 7.54 -5.19
CA ASP A 276 39.89 8.11 -6.54
C ASP A 276 40.24 9.60 -6.52
N MET A 277 39.78 10.36 -5.53
CA MET A 277 40.18 11.76 -5.31
C MET A 277 41.70 11.89 -5.11
N ALA A 278 42.31 11.02 -4.29
CA ALA A 278 43.74 11.05 -4.07
C ALA A 278 44.55 10.78 -5.36
N ARG A 279 44.01 9.97 -6.27
CA ARG A 279 44.60 9.75 -7.61
C ARG A 279 44.46 10.98 -8.51
N ALA A 280 43.26 11.58 -8.58
CA ALA A 280 43.01 12.79 -9.35
C ALA A 280 43.88 13.98 -8.88
N GLU A 281 44.13 14.08 -7.56
CA GLU A 281 45.09 15.08 -7.01
C GLU A 281 46.50 14.86 -7.51
N GLN A 282 46.96 13.62 -7.61
CA GLN A 282 48.29 13.30 -8.15
C GLN A 282 48.39 13.58 -9.64
N GLU A 283 47.33 13.46 -10.38
CA GLU A 283 47.28 13.72 -11.82
C GLU A 283 47.03 15.20 -12.16
N MET A 284 46.82 16.06 -11.15
CA MET A 284 46.51 17.50 -11.27
C MET A 284 45.27 17.80 -12.15
N ASP A 285 44.27 16.92 -12.09
CA ASP A 285 43.01 17.07 -12.82
C ASP A 285 41.95 17.77 -11.95
N GLU A 286 41.87 19.09 -12.07
CA GLU A 286 40.96 19.94 -11.28
C GLU A 286 39.48 19.69 -11.59
N GLU A 287 39.12 19.31 -12.83
CA GLU A 287 37.72 19.03 -13.21
C GLU A 287 37.21 17.76 -12.51
N THR A 288 37.98 16.68 -12.60
CA THR A 288 37.70 15.42 -11.90
C THR A 288 37.65 15.59 -10.38
N GLN A 289 38.54 16.42 -9.80
CA GLN A 289 38.54 16.70 -8.36
C GLN A 289 37.22 17.36 -7.91
N ASN A 290 36.69 18.32 -8.66
CA ASN A 290 35.44 18.99 -8.34
C ASN A 290 34.24 18.06 -8.43
N GLU A 291 34.14 17.24 -9.49
CA GLU A 291 33.07 16.22 -9.64
C GLU A 291 33.08 15.22 -8.50
N LEU A 292 34.23 14.68 -8.13
CA LEU A 292 34.39 13.73 -7.03
C LEU A 292 34.07 14.36 -5.66
N ALA A 293 34.35 15.66 -5.49
CA ALA A 293 34.00 16.38 -4.25
C ALA A 293 32.50 16.56 -4.10
N GLU A 294 31.76 16.85 -5.17
CA GLU A 294 30.30 16.93 -5.17
C GLU A 294 29.66 15.56 -4.86
N GLU A 295 30.16 14.50 -5.49
CA GLU A 295 29.68 13.14 -5.25
C GLU A 295 29.93 12.69 -3.81
N LYS A 296 31.10 13.01 -3.25
CA LYS A 296 31.44 12.76 -1.84
C LYS A 296 30.45 13.44 -0.90
N GLN A 297 30.17 14.74 -1.11
CA GLN A 297 29.23 15.49 -0.28
C GLN A 297 27.85 14.87 -0.31
N LYS A 298 27.38 14.45 -1.47
CA LYS A 298 26.09 13.76 -1.63
C LYS A 298 26.03 12.45 -0.85
N LEU A 299 27.06 11.62 -0.96
CA LEU A 299 27.15 10.34 -0.22
C LEU A 299 27.22 10.53 1.30
N GLU A 300 27.95 11.56 1.76
CA GLU A 300 28.00 11.90 3.22
C GLU A 300 26.62 12.34 3.74
N ASP A 301 25.86 13.10 2.96
CA ASP A 301 24.50 13.49 3.32
C ASP A 301 23.52 12.31 3.35
N GLU A 302 23.62 11.39 2.40
CA GLU A 302 22.82 10.16 2.36
C GLU A 302 23.13 9.24 3.54
N LEU A 303 24.40 9.06 3.87
CA LEU A 303 24.85 8.29 5.03
C LEU A 303 24.30 8.87 6.35
N ARG A 304 24.39 10.19 6.53
CA ARG A 304 23.86 10.90 7.70
C ARG A 304 22.35 10.75 7.82
N LYS A 305 21.60 10.85 6.70
CA LYS A 305 20.16 10.61 6.68
C LYS A 305 19.82 9.19 7.15
N ALA A 306 20.48 8.17 6.60
CA ALA A 306 20.25 6.78 6.98
C ALA A 306 20.51 6.53 8.49
N GLN A 307 21.59 7.08 9.04
CA GLN A 307 21.94 6.92 10.45
C GLN A 307 21.00 7.63 11.42
N THR A 308 20.39 8.77 11.01
CA THR A 308 19.52 9.56 11.89
C THR A 308 18.07 9.08 11.90
N GLN A 309 17.62 8.36 10.89
CA GLN A 309 16.25 7.89 10.79
C GLN A 309 15.82 6.98 11.94
N ALA A 310 16.65 6.02 12.29
CA ALA A 310 16.34 5.05 13.36
C ALA A 310 16.24 5.72 14.75
N SER A 311 17.12 6.69 15.05
CA SER A 311 17.20 7.29 16.38
C SER A 311 16.00 8.19 16.72
N LYS A 312 15.31 8.75 15.74
CA LYS A 312 14.14 9.63 15.93
C LYS A 312 12.82 8.86 16.11
N LEU A 313 12.73 7.63 15.61
CA LEU A 313 11.46 6.91 15.57
C LEU A 313 10.80 6.73 16.94
N ALA A 314 11.55 6.27 17.94
CA ALA A 314 10.99 5.98 19.26
C ALA A 314 10.45 7.24 19.96
N SER A 315 11.16 8.38 19.84
CA SER A 315 10.74 9.64 20.45
C SER A 315 9.47 10.20 19.77
N ASP A 316 9.42 10.12 18.46
CA ASP A 316 8.36 10.74 17.67
C ASP A 316 7.09 9.89 17.63
N TYR A 317 7.21 8.55 17.80
CA TYR A 317 6.06 7.64 17.79
C TYR A 317 5.03 7.94 18.88
N GLN A 318 5.48 8.15 20.12
CA GLN A 318 4.58 8.44 21.24
C GLN A 318 3.83 9.76 21.06
N ALA A 319 4.51 10.76 20.47
CA ALA A 319 3.90 12.04 20.17
C ALA A 319 2.84 11.91 19.06
N GLU A 320 3.15 11.14 18.01
CA GLU A 320 2.22 10.89 16.90
C GLU A 320 1.00 10.10 17.35
N LEU A 321 1.19 9.06 18.16
CA LEU A 321 0.10 8.27 18.70
C LEU A 321 -0.90 9.13 19.49
N ARG A 322 -0.42 10.00 20.40
CA ARG A 322 -1.27 10.93 21.13
C ARG A 322 -2.05 11.87 20.21
N LYS A 323 -1.37 12.46 19.24
CA LYS A 323 -1.98 13.36 18.26
C LYS A 323 -3.11 12.69 17.46
N ILE A 324 -2.93 11.41 17.10
CA ILE A 324 -3.92 10.63 16.36
C ILE A 324 -5.09 10.25 17.29
N GLU A 325 -4.82 9.82 18.50
CA GLU A 325 -5.86 9.50 19.49
C GLU A 325 -6.77 10.71 19.76
N GLU A 326 -6.19 11.90 19.93
CA GLU A 326 -6.95 13.15 20.07
C GLU A 326 -7.82 13.44 18.83
N LYS A 327 -7.26 13.33 17.62
CA LYS A 327 -8.03 13.56 16.38
C LYS A 327 -9.18 12.57 16.20
N LEU A 328 -9.01 11.31 16.57
CA LEU A 328 -10.06 10.29 16.44
C LEU A 328 -11.17 10.51 17.49
N HIS A 329 -10.82 10.92 18.71
CA HIS A 329 -11.80 11.19 19.77
C HIS A 329 -12.72 12.38 19.44
N VAL A 330 -12.20 13.42 18.77
CA VAL A 330 -12.98 14.59 18.33
C VAL A 330 -13.99 14.28 17.22
N ARG A 331 -13.80 13.18 16.45
CA ARG A 331 -14.72 12.78 15.38
C ARG A 331 -15.94 11.97 15.86
N GLU A 332 -15.95 11.51 17.12
CA GLU A 332 -17.05 10.75 17.72
C GLU A 332 -18.04 11.64 18.49
N VAL A 333 -17.75 12.93 18.67
CA VAL A 333 -18.60 13.94 19.30
C VAL A 333 -19.24 14.83 18.23
#